data_7c896e4538870afdb54712b84cdbeac2
#
_entry.id   7c896e4538870afdb54712b84cdbeac2
#
_cell.length_a   1.000
_cell.length_b   1.000
_cell.length_c   1.000
_cell.angle_alpha   90.00
_cell.angle_beta   90.00
_cell.angle_gamma   90.00
#
_symmetry.space_group_name_H-M   'P 1'
#
loop_
_entity.id
_entity.type
_entity.pdbx_description
1 polymer ?
#
loop_
_entity_poly.entity_id
_entity_poly.type
_entity_poly.pdbx_seq_one_letter_code
_entity_poly.pdbx_strand_id
1 'polypeptide(L)'
;MLESTTEVIASDLAPGMSFVPDLGVILAFALASAILAITPGPDMALQLSRTVNYGRVHGLLSCAGAMSGIAVHTTLVALGISVLIVAAPALFWALKIAGAVYLLWLAYQAIVHGGGLKIAAKAKRDPTLRESYLTGVGINLLNPKVVLFFMTFLPQFVERGDVNAPGKLFFLGAEFIIVSIPLGVLTVIAAEQIAKLLTRTKWVQRALNWSFAGVFTTFAGVILTAQARH
;
A
#
# COMPACT_ATOMS: atom_id res chain seq x y z
N MET A 1 17.47 41.40 11.65
CA MET A 1 18.38 40.65 12.55
C MET A 1 17.75 39.37 13.11
N LEU A 2 16.41 39.20 13.14
CA LEU A 2 15.71 37.97 13.57
C LEU A 2 15.44 37.00 12.43
N GLU A 3 15.37 37.45 11.17
CA GLU A 3 15.18 36.55 10.00
C GLU A 3 16.43 35.75 9.66
N SER A 4 17.64 36.32 9.90
CA SER A 4 18.90 35.59 9.65
C SER A 4 19.14 34.44 10.64
N THR A 5 18.57 34.52 11.85
CA THR A 5 18.76 33.49 12.87
C THR A 5 17.87 32.24 12.61
N THR A 6 16.70 32.45 12.01
CA THR A 6 15.76 31.32 11.68
C THR A 6 16.26 30.57 10.45
N GLU A 7 16.86 31.22 9.47
CA GLU A 7 17.46 30.56 8.30
C GLU A 7 18.75 29.81 8.67
N VAL A 8 19.55 30.34 9.59
CA VAL A 8 20.77 29.66 10.07
C VAL A 8 20.42 28.40 10.90
N ILE A 9 19.37 28.45 11.73
CA ILE A 9 18.92 27.27 12.50
C ILE A 9 18.32 26.19 11.57
N ALA A 10 17.68 26.60 10.47
CA ALA A 10 17.16 25.66 9.48
C ALA A 10 18.26 25.02 8.60
N SER A 11 19.41 25.73 8.40
CA SER A 11 20.52 25.18 7.61
C SER A 11 21.50 24.32 8.41
N ASP A 12 21.48 24.42 9.74
CA ASP A 12 22.39 23.67 10.64
C ASP A 12 21.84 22.32 11.09
N LEU A 13 20.59 21.97 10.76
CA LEU A 13 20.15 20.59 10.80
C LEU A 13 20.83 19.87 9.63
N ALA A 14 21.96 19.23 9.93
CA ALA A 14 22.73 18.45 8.95
C ALA A 14 21.78 17.63 8.07
N PRO A 15 21.91 17.66 6.72
CA PRO A 15 20.97 17.03 5.79
C PRO A 15 20.79 15.52 5.98
N GLY A 16 21.49 14.90 6.93
CA GLY A 16 21.40 13.47 7.25
C GLY A 16 20.68 13.12 8.56
N MET A 17 20.12 14.07 9.31
CA MET A 17 19.51 13.78 10.63
C MET A 17 17.98 13.85 10.68
N SER A 18 17.29 14.18 9.58
CA SER A 18 15.84 14.24 9.56
C SER A 18 15.21 12.89 9.24
N PHE A 19 14.29 12.42 10.09
CA PHE A 19 13.44 11.25 9.79
C PHE A 19 12.30 11.62 8.83
N VAL A 20 12.13 12.90 8.48
CA VAL A 20 11.14 13.37 7.50
C VAL A 20 11.80 13.36 6.13
N PRO A 21 11.23 12.63 5.15
CA PRO A 21 11.71 12.65 3.77
C PRO A 21 11.53 14.01 3.10
N ASP A 22 12.25 14.24 2.01
CA ASP A 22 12.07 15.44 1.19
C ASP A 22 10.65 15.53 0.63
N LEU A 23 10.15 16.75 0.42
CA LEU A 23 8.79 16.98 -0.10
C LEU A 23 8.51 16.24 -1.41
N GLY A 24 9.51 16.13 -2.30
CA GLY A 24 9.37 15.36 -3.55
C GLY A 24 9.13 13.88 -3.31
N VAL A 25 9.80 13.30 -2.31
CA VAL A 25 9.60 11.91 -1.88
C VAL A 25 8.20 11.72 -1.30
N ILE A 26 7.79 12.61 -0.40
CA ILE A 26 6.44 12.60 0.21
C ILE A 26 5.37 12.62 -0.87
N LEU A 27 5.42 13.58 -1.80
CA LEU A 27 4.42 13.70 -2.86
C LEU A 27 4.40 12.49 -3.81
N ALA A 28 5.57 11.96 -4.17
CA ALA A 28 5.66 10.79 -5.02
C ALA A 28 5.10 9.54 -4.32
N PHE A 29 5.40 9.37 -3.02
CA PHE A 29 4.89 8.25 -2.24
C PHE A 29 3.40 8.38 -1.94
N ALA A 30 2.88 9.59 -1.66
CA ALA A 30 1.44 9.84 -1.52
C ALA A 30 0.67 9.44 -2.78
N LEU A 31 1.19 9.82 -3.96
CA LEU A 31 0.59 9.44 -5.24
C LEU A 31 0.58 7.91 -5.43
N ALA A 32 1.70 7.24 -5.17
CA ALA A 32 1.80 5.79 -5.26
C ALA A 32 0.85 5.09 -4.27
N SER A 33 0.76 5.61 -3.05
CA SER A 33 -0.15 5.14 -1.99
C SER A 33 -1.62 5.27 -2.40
N ALA A 34 -2.01 6.42 -2.97
CA ALA A 34 -3.35 6.65 -3.48
C ALA A 34 -3.69 5.68 -4.62
N ILE A 35 -2.79 5.52 -5.59
CA ILE A 35 -2.97 4.57 -6.71
C ILE A 35 -3.15 3.15 -6.17
N LEU A 36 -2.32 2.72 -5.22
CA LEU A 36 -2.44 1.39 -4.63
C LEU A 36 -3.76 1.24 -3.86
N ALA A 37 -4.16 2.23 -3.07
CA ALA A 37 -5.37 2.19 -2.26
C ALA A 37 -6.66 2.10 -3.09
N ILE A 38 -6.74 2.86 -4.21
CA ILE A 38 -7.89 2.80 -5.12
C ILE A 38 -7.86 1.59 -6.05
N THR A 39 -6.69 0.95 -6.21
CA THR A 39 -6.57 -0.26 -7.04
C THR A 39 -7.33 -1.40 -6.38
N PRO A 40 -8.40 -1.94 -7.01
CA PRO A 40 -9.20 -2.98 -6.41
C PRO A 40 -8.33 -4.21 -6.03
N GLY A 41 -8.68 -4.86 -4.92
CA GLY A 41 -7.94 -6.00 -4.39
C GLY A 41 -8.71 -6.68 -3.25
N PRO A 42 -8.10 -7.67 -2.57
CA PRO A 42 -8.76 -8.41 -1.48
C PRO A 42 -9.31 -7.52 -0.36
N ASP A 43 -8.59 -6.46 0.02
CA ASP A 43 -9.03 -5.51 1.05
C ASP A 43 -10.32 -4.78 0.64
N MET A 44 -10.34 -4.23 -0.59
CA MET A 44 -11.52 -3.55 -1.13
C MET A 44 -12.69 -4.53 -1.30
N ALA A 45 -12.44 -5.76 -1.76
CA ALA A 45 -13.46 -6.79 -1.89
C ALA A 45 -14.12 -7.11 -0.53
N LEU A 46 -13.31 -7.22 0.52
CA LEU A 46 -13.80 -7.41 1.88
C LEU A 46 -14.63 -6.20 2.35
N GLN A 47 -14.12 -4.98 2.20
CA GLN A 47 -14.81 -3.75 2.61
C GLN A 47 -16.17 -3.62 1.94
N LEU A 48 -16.22 -3.80 0.60
CA LEU A 48 -17.47 -3.77 -0.16
C LEU A 48 -18.43 -4.88 0.28
N SER A 49 -17.93 -6.11 0.43
CA SER A 49 -18.72 -7.27 0.87
C SER A 49 -19.32 -7.05 2.25
N ARG A 50 -18.51 -6.56 3.20
CA ARG A 50 -18.95 -6.27 4.57
C ARG A 50 -19.97 -5.13 4.59
N THR A 51 -19.74 -4.07 3.79
CA THR A 51 -20.65 -2.93 3.73
C THR A 51 -22.00 -3.30 3.14
N VAL A 52 -22.01 -3.98 1.99
CA VAL A 52 -23.24 -4.33 1.27
C VAL A 52 -24.06 -5.38 2.02
N ASN A 53 -23.41 -6.37 2.63
CA ASN A 53 -24.11 -7.47 3.28
C ASN A 53 -24.49 -7.20 4.76
N TYR A 54 -23.71 -6.37 5.48
CA TYR A 54 -23.83 -6.21 6.94
C TYR A 54 -23.83 -4.75 7.40
N GLY A 55 -23.75 -3.79 6.47
CA GLY A 55 -23.82 -2.36 6.73
C GLY A 55 -22.47 -1.68 6.92
N ARG A 56 -22.50 -0.35 6.92
CA ARG A 56 -21.30 0.52 6.89
C ARG A 56 -20.32 0.31 8.03
N VAL A 57 -20.84 0.02 9.25
CA VAL A 57 -19.99 -0.20 10.43
C VAL A 57 -19.05 -1.39 10.21
N HIS A 58 -19.55 -2.49 9.64
CA HIS A 58 -18.74 -3.67 9.31
C HIS A 58 -17.68 -3.36 8.23
N GLY A 59 -18.03 -2.53 7.24
CA GLY A 59 -17.08 -2.06 6.23
C GLY A 59 -15.98 -1.18 6.82
N LEU A 60 -16.34 -0.22 7.67
CA LEU A 60 -15.35 0.66 8.35
C LEU A 60 -14.43 -0.12 9.28
N LEU A 61 -14.95 -1.10 10.01
CA LEU A 61 -14.11 -1.95 10.86
C LEU A 61 -13.16 -2.84 10.04
N SER A 62 -13.59 -3.33 8.88
CA SER A 62 -12.70 -4.04 7.96
C SER A 62 -11.61 -3.13 7.42
N CYS A 63 -11.94 -1.85 7.12
CA CYS A 63 -10.98 -0.83 6.75
C CYS A 63 -9.97 -0.56 7.89
N ALA A 64 -10.45 -0.35 9.11
CA ALA A 64 -9.60 -0.15 10.29
C ALA A 64 -8.67 -1.34 10.53
N GLY A 65 -9.17 -2.57 10.34
CA GLY A 65 -8.35 -3.78 10.40
C GLY A 65 -7.25 -3.79 9.34
N ALA A 66 -7.55 -3.40 8.11
CA ALA A 66 -6.55 -3.27 7.06
C ALA A 66 -5.47 -2.22 7.41
N MET A 67 -5.84 -1.07 8.00
CA MET A 67 -4.87 -0.07 8.47
C MET A 67 -3.95 -0.62 9.57
N SER A 68 -4.47 -1.45 10.46
CA SER A 68 -3.65 -2.16 11.46
C SER A 68 -2.67 -3.15 10.80
N GLY A 69 -3.09 -3.86 9.75
CA GLY A 69 -2.22 -4.70 8.93
C GLY A 69 -1.09 -3.90 8.28
N ILE A 70 -1.40 -2.71 7.73
CA ILE A 70 -0.42 -1.79 7.17
C ILE A 70 0.60 -1.34 8.24
N ALA A 71 0.15 -1.03 9.46
CA ALA A 71 1.05 -0.66 10.55
C ALA A 71 2.02 -1.81 10.89
N VAL A 72 1.55 -3.06 10.86
CA VAL A 72 2.42 -4.24 11.03
C VAL A 72 3.43 -4.35 9.88
N HIS A 73 3.01 -4.23 8.62
CA HIS A 73 3.93 -4.22 7.47
C HIS A 73 4.97 -3.11 7.58
N THR A 74 4.55 -1.89 7.94
CA THR A 74 5.46 -0.76 8.18
C THR A 74 6.52 -1.12 9.22
N THR A 75 6.10 -1.68 10.35
CA THR A 75 7.00 -2.06 11.44
C THR A 75 7.99 -3.13 10.99
N LEU A 76 7.51 -4.18 10.30
CA LEU A 76 8.36 -5.25 9.80
C LEU A 76 9.40 -4.72 8.79
N VAL A 77 8.98 -3.81 7.90
CA VAL A 77 9.88 -3.21 6.91
C VAL A 77 10.87 -2.26 7.58
N ALA A 78 10.41 -1.37 8.45
CA ALA A 78 11.27 -0.39 9.10
C ALA A 78 12.34 -1.06 9.99
N LEU A 79 11.99 -2.12 10.72
CA LEU A 79 12.92 -2.82 11.60
C LEU A 79 13.68 -3.94 10.89
N GLY A 80 13.05 -4.66 9.96
CA GLY A 80 13.63 -5.82 9.31
C GLY A 80 14.45 -5.47 8.08
N ILE A 81 13.92 -4.69 7.16
CA ILE A 81 14.60 -4.38 5.89
C ILE A 81 15.79 -3.43 6.09
N SER A 82 15.71 -2.52 7.06
CA SER A 82 16.86 -1.65 7.39
C SER A 82 18.11 -2.46 7.75
N VAL A 83 17.93 -3.55 8.49
CA VAL A 83 19.03 -4.48 8.81
C VAL A 83 19.50 -5.23 7.54
N LEU A 84 18.57 -5.67 6.71
CA LEU A 84 18.87 -6.45 5.51
C LEU A 84 19.65 -5.62 4.47
N ILE A 85 19.31 -4.35 4.30
CA ILE A 85 20.00 -3.42 3.38
C ILE A 85 21.49 -3.31 3.75
N VAL A 86 21.79 -3.25 5.04
CA VAL A 86 23.16 -3.07 5.54
C VAL A 86 23.91 -4.42 5.63
N ALA A 87 23.28 -5.46 6.18
CA ALA A 87 23.94 -6.71 6.51
C ALA A 87 24.00 -7.72 5.34
N ALA A 88 23.07 -7.66 4.40
CA ALA A 88 22.97 -8.64 3.32
C ALA A 88 22.48 -8.04 2.00
N PRO A 89 23.28 -7.20 1.31
CA PRO A 89 22.85 -6.54 0.07
C PRO A 89 22.40 -7.50 -1.03
N ALA A 90 23.05 -8.67 -1.14
CA ALA A 90 22.67 -9.70 -2.13
C ALA A 90 21.27 -10.27 -1.88
N LEU A 91 20.90 -10.47 -0.61
CA LEU A 91 19.57 -10.98 -0.24
C LEU A 91 18.49 -9.90 -0.48
N PHE A 92 18.81 -8.64 -0.22
CA PHE A 92 17.93 -7.51 -0.56
C PHE A 92 17.69 -7.43 -2.09
N TRP A 93 18.74 -7.65 -2.91
CA TRP A 93 18.64 -7.75 -4.36
C TRP A 93 17.75 -8.90 -4.81
N ALA A 94 17.95 -10.08 -4.24
CA ALA A 94 17.14 -11.25 -4.57
C ALA A 94 15.65 -10.99 -4.23
N LEU A 95 15.36 -10.35 -3.09
CA LEU A 95 14.00 -9.97 -2.68
C LEU A 95 13.36 -9.00 -3.68
N LYS A 96 14.14 -8.00 -4.17
CA LYS A 96 13.67 -7.04 -5.17
C LYS A 96 13.30 -7.72 -6.49
N ILE A 97 14.20 -8.55 -7.01
CA ILE A 97 13.96 -9.28 -8.27
C ILE A 97 12.75 -10.19 -8.12
N ALA A 98 12.66 -10.96 -7.03
CA ALA A 98 11.53 -11.83 -6.75
C ALA A 98 10.21 -11.03 -6.66
N GLY A 99 10.23 -9.86 -6.00
CA GLY A 99 9.08 -8.95 -5.92
C GLY A 99 8.65 -8.42 -7.28
N ALA A 100 9.60 -7.98 -8.11
CA ALA A 100 9.31 -7.49 -9.47
C ALA A 100 8.72 -8.59 -10.37
N VAL A 101 9.31 -9.79 -10.36
CA VAL A 101 8.80 -10.96 -11.10
C VAL A 101 7.38 -11.32 -10.64
N TYR A 102 7.13 -11.29 -9.34
CA TYR A 102 5.80 -11.58 -8.81
C TYR A 102 4.78 -10.49 -9.16
N LEU A 103 5.16 -9.20 -9.17
CA LEU A 103 4.28 -8.12 -9.63
C LEU A 103 3.91 -8.29 -11.11
N LEU A 104 4.86 -8.69 -11.96
CA LEU A 104 4.60 -9.01 -13.36
C LEU A 104 3.67 -10.22 -13.49
N TRP A 105 3.84 -11.24 -12.65
CA TRP A 105 2.93 -12.39 -12.60
C TRP A 105 1.52 -11.98 -12.18
N LEU A 106 1.37 -11.09 -11.18
CA LEU A 106 0.05 -10.54 -10.81
C LEU A 106 -0.58 -9.72 -11.93
N ALA A 107 0.22 -8.94 -12.66
CA ALA A 107 -0.23 -8.22 -13.85
C ALA A 107 -0.76 -9.18 -14.92
N TYR A 108 -0.03 -10.23 -15.20
CA TYR A 108 -0.46 -11.30 -16.13
C TYR A 108 -1.75 -11.97 -15.67
N GLN A 109 -1.85 -12.36 -14.40
CA GLN A 109 -3.04 -12.97 -13.82
C GLN A 109 -4.27 -12.04 -13.93
N ALA A 110 -4.10 -10.75 -13.71
CA ALA A 110 -5.18 -9.77 -13.84
C ALA A 110 -5.74 -9.72 -15.26
N ILE A 111 -4.87 -9.82 -16.28
CA ILE A 111 -5.30 -9.79 -17.70
C ILE A 111 -5.96 -11.11 -18.10
N VAL A 112 -5.34 -12.26 -17.78
CA VAL A 112 -5.72 -13.56 -18.31
C VAL A 112 -6.92 -14.16 -17.57
N HIS A 113 -6.92 -14.11 -16.26
CA HIS A 113 -7.96 -14.74 -15.43
C HIS A 113 -9.02 -13.75 -14.94
N GLY A 114 -8.84 -12.47 -15.22
CA GLY A 114 -9.69 -11.41 -14.73
C GLY A 114 -9.54 -11.24 -13.22
N GLY A 115 -8.88 -10.19 -12.77
CA GLY A 115 -8.78 -9.81 -11.36
C GLY A 115 -10.11 -9.36 -10.75
N GLY A 116 -11.23 -9.93 -11.26
CA GLY A 116 -12.58 -9.51 -10.94
C GLY A 116 -12.81 -9.52 -9.44
N LEU A 117 -13.17 -8.35 -8.91
CA LEU A 117 -13.60 -8.17 -7.53
C LEU A 117 -14.82 -9.08 -7.30
N LYS A 118 -14.63 -10.17 -6.58
CA LYS A 118 -15.72 -11.03 -6.14
C LYS A 118 -16.24 -10.49 -4.82
N ILE A 119 -17.41 -9.87 -4.86
CA ILE A 119 -18.14 -9.53 -3.64
C ILE A 119 -18.70 -10.85 -3.10
N ALA A 120 -18.26 -11.25 -1.91
CA ALA A 120 -18.71 -12.48 -1.29
C ALA A 120 -20.21 -12.40 -1.01
N ALA A 121 -20.93 -13.49 -1.22
CA ALA A 121 -22.32 -13.60 -0.85
C ALA A 121 -22.50 -13.49 0.67
N LYS A 122 -23.69 -13.08 1.11
CA LYS A 122 -24.03 -13.02 2.53
C LYS A 122 -23.86 -14.41 3.17
N ALA A 123 -23.11 -14.48 4.28
CA ALA A 123 -22.94 -15.71 5.03
C ALA A 123 -24.22 -16.08 5.78
N LYS A 124 -24.36 -17.36 6.15
CA LYS A 124 -25.50 -17.85 6.94
C LYS A 124 -25.60 -17.18 8.31
N ARG A 125 -24.47 -16.80 8.90
CA ARG A 125 -24.38 -16.08 10.17
C ARG A 125 -23.77 -14.70 9.93
N ASP A 126 -24.36 -13.68 10.51
CA ASP A 126 -23.79 -12.33 10.47
C ASP A 126 -22.52 -12.28 11.34
N PRO A 127 -21.42 -11.70 10.83
CA PRO A 127 -20.19 -11.60 11.58
C PRO A 127 -20.35 -10.58 12.71
N THR A 128 -19.63 -10.77 13.80
CA THR A 128 -19.49 -9.73 14.82
C THR A 128 -18.62 -8.58 14.31
N LEU A 129 -18.69 -7.43 15.00
CA LEU A 129 -17.84 -6.28 14.68
C LEU A 129 -16.36 -6.63 14.82
N ARG A 130 -15.99 -7.40 15.86
CA ARG A 130 -14.62 -7.88 16.08
C ARG A 130 -14.15 -8.80 14.93
N GLU A 131 -15.01 -9.70 14.46
CA GLU A 131 -14.70 -10.57 13.32
C GLU A 131 -14.46 -9.77 12.04
N SER A 132 -15.22 -8.70 11.80
CA SER A 132 -15.00 -7.83 10.63
C SER A 132 -13.65 -7.12 10.69
N TYR A 133 -13.25 -6.60 11.86
CA TYR A 133 -11.95 -6.00 12.08
C TYR A 133 -10.81 -7.02 11.91
N LEU A 134 -10.87 -8.16 12.60
CA LEU A 134 -9.82 -9.18 12.55
C LEU A 134 -9.68 -9.78 11.15
N THR A 135 -10.79 -9.95 10.42
CA THR A 135 -10.75 -10.37 9.02
C THR A 135 -10.05 -9.33 8.15
N GLY A 136 -10.27 -8.04 8.41
CA GLY A 136 -9.55 -6.94 7.76
C GLY A 136 -8.05 -7.01 8.00
N VAL A 137 -7.62 -7.21 9.25
CA VAL A 137 -6.20 -7.43 9.60
C VAL A 137 -5.63 -8.62 8.82
N GLY A 138 -6.28 -9.78 8.92
CA GLY A 138 -5.77 -11.02 8.31
C GLY A 138 -5.68 -10.95 6.79
N ILE A 139 -6.70 -10.40 6.13
CA ILE A 139 -6.69 -10.25 4.66
C ILE A 139 -5.59 -9.28 4.24
N ASN A 140 -5.39 -8.16 4.94
CA ASN A 140 -4.34 -7.21 4.62
C ASN A 140 -2.95 -7.81 4.80
N LEU A 141 -2.69 -8.49 5.91
CA LEU A 141 -1.41 -9.15 6.18
C LEU A 141 -1.06 -10.21 5.13
N LEU A 142 -2.05 -10.89 4.59
CA LEU A 142 -1.87 -11.90 3.55
C LEU A 142 -2.06 -11.35 2.13
N ASN A 143 -2.38 -10.06 1.97
CA ASN A 143 -2.60 -9.44 0.68
C ASN A 143 -1.28 -9.28 -0.08
N PRO A 144 -1.03 -10.07 -1.15
CA PRO A 144 0.24 -10.03 -1.84
C PRO A 144 0.55 -8.66 -2.44
N LYS A 145 -0.48 -7.91 -2.83
CA LYS A 145 -0.33 -6.53 -3.33
C LYS A 145 0.32 -5.63 -2.26
N VAL A 146 -0.16 -5.71 -1.02
CA VAL A 146 0.33 -4.89 0.10
C VAL A 146 1.70 -5.37 0.56
N VAL A 147 1.85 -6.69 0.75
CA VAL A 147 3.14 -7.30 1.14
C VAL A 147 4.26 -6.84 0.22
N LEU A 148 4.06 -6.97 -1.08
CA LEU A 148 5.10 -6.61 -2.05
C LEU A 148 5.34 -5.10 -2.14
N PHE A 149 4.29 -4.30 -2.08
CA PHE A 149 4.46 -2.85 -2.04
C PHE A 149 5.33 -2.43 -0.84
N PHE A 150 5.04 -2.95 0.34
CA PHE A 150 5.81 -2.61 1.53
C PHE A 150 7.23 -3.19 1.50
N MET A 151 7.40 -4.44 1.08
CA MET A 151 8.72 -5.09 1.10
C MET A 151 9.66 -4.64 -0.02
N THR A 152 9.13 -4.28 -1.20
CA THR A 152 9.98 -4.02 -2.37
C THR A 152 9.91 -2.57 -2.87
N PHE A 153 8.78 -1.90 -2.73
CA PHE A 153 8.59 -0.55 -3.26
C PHE A 153 8.85 0.53 -2.20
N LEU A 154 8.33 0.40 -1.00
CA LEU A 154 8.55 1.38 0.08
C LEU A 154 10.05 1.66 0.34
N PRO A 155 10.97 0.67 0.40
CA PRO A 155 12.39 0.93 0.62
C PRO A 155 13.10 1.71 -0.50
N GLN A 156 12.48 1.85 -1.69
CA GLN A 156 13.05 2.65 -2.78
C GLN A 156 13.08 4.15 -2.50
N PHE A 157 12.29 4.60 -1.54
CA PHE A 157 12.18 6.01 -1.15
C PHE A 157 13.18 6.41 -0.06
N VAL A 158 14.05 5.48 0.36
CA VAL A 158 15.08 5.71 1.36
C VAL A 158 16.45 5.36 0.78
N GLU A 159 17.43 6.25 0.99
CA GLU A 159 18.79 6.07 0.48
C GLU A 159 19.52 4.94 1.20
N ARG A 160 20.47 4.31 0.49
CA ARG A 160 21.34 3.30 1.10
C ARG A 160 22.28 3.94 2.10
N GLY A 161 22.38 3.34 3.29
CA GLY A 161 23.25 3.84 4.35
C GLY A 161 22.69 5.03 5.13
N ASP A 162 21.43 5.42 4.87
CA ASP A 162 20.77 6.45 5.66
C ASP A 162 20.57 5.95 7.09
N VAL A 163 21.22 6.63 8.04
CA VAL A 163 21.11 6.33 9.48
C VAL A 163 19.68 6.45 10.00
N ASN A 164 18.86 7.28 9.36
CA ASN A 164 17.46 7.52 9.70
C ASN A 164 16.47 6.69 8.86
N ALA A 165 16.97 5.70 8.10
CA ALA A 165 16.13 4.84 7.27
C ALA A 165 14.91 4.27 8.02
N PRO A 166 15.01 3.72 9.25
CA PRO A 166 13.85 3.25 9.99
C PRO A 166 12.81 4.35 10.22
N GLY A 167 13.25 5.55 10.63
CA GLY A 167 12.37 6.68 10.88
C GLY A 167 11.62 7.14 9.62
N LYS A 168 12.33 7.23 8.49
CA LYS A 168 11.75 7.57 7.18
C LYS A 168 10.75 6.53 6.72
N LEU A 169 11.03 5.24 6.92
CA LEU A 169 10.11 4.15 6.58
C LEU A 169 8.84 4.18 7.45
N PHE A 170 8.96 4.49 8.75
CA PHE A 170 7.79 4.72 9.61
C PHE A 170 6.98 5.93 9.17
N PHE A 171 7.62 7.03 8.81
CA PHE A 171 6.96 8.21 8.29
C PHE A 171 6.13 7.89 7.05
N LEU A 172 6.73 7.25 6.05
CA LEU A 172 6.07 6.86 4.82
C LEU A 172 4.94 5.84 5.06
N GLY A 173 5.13 4.89 5.98
CA GLY A 173 4.07 3.97 6.38
C GLY A 173 2.88 4.66 7.04
N ALA A 174 3.13 5.66 7.89
CA ALA A 174 2.09 6.51 8.47
C ALA A 174 1.38 7.36 7.40
N GLU A 175 2.13 7.93 6.46
CA GLU A 175 1.59 8.64 5.30
C GLU A 175 0.66 7.75 4.47
N PHE A 176 1.06 6.50 4.21
CA PHE A 176 0.20 5.53 3.52
C PHE A 176 -1.14 5.36 4.23
N ILE A 177 -1.13 5.22 5.56
CA ILE A 177 -2.36 5.10 6.36
C ILE A 177 -3.21 6.36 6.23
N ILE A 178 -2.59 7.55 6.35
CA ILE A 178 -3.28 8.85 6.25
C ILE A 178 -3.95 9.00 4.88
N VAL A 179 -3.27 8.64 3.80
CA VAL A 179 -3.82 8.69 2.43
C VAL A 179 -4.92 7.63 2.23
N SER A 180 -4.75 6.45 2.81
CA SER A 180 -5.67 5.31 2.60
C SER A 180 -6.98 5.43 3.38
N ILE A 181 -6.98 6.08 4.56
CA ILE A 181 -8.20 6.23 5.39
C ILE A 181 -9.34 6.93 4.63
N PRO A 182 -9.17 8.14 4.07
CA PRO A 182 -10.27 8.81 3.35
C PRO A 182 -10.74 8.00 2.15
N LEU A 183 -9.85 7.34 1.41
CA LEU A 183 -10.19 6.50 0.27
C LEU A 183 -10.99 5.26 0.69
N GLY A 184 -10.61 4.62 1.81
CA GLY A 184 -11.35 3.51 2.40
C GLY A 184 -12.74 3.94 2.89
N VAL A 185 -12.84 5.08 3.56
CA VAL A 185 -14.13 5.65 3.99
C VAL A 185 -15.03 5.95 2.78
N LEU A 186 -14.49 6.57 1.74
CA LEU A 186 -15.23 6.82 0.48
C LEU A 186 -15.69 5.50 -0.16
N THR A 187 -14.86 4.46 -0.15
CA THR A 187 -15.23 3.13 -0.65
C THR A 187 -16.43 2.57 0.13
N VAL A 188 -16.46 2.73 1.45
CA VAL A 188 -17.59 2.28 2.28
C VAL A 188 -18.85 3.11 2.03
N ILE A 189 -18.72 4.43 1.90
CA ILE A 189 -19.87 5.33 1.64
C ILE A 189 -20.50 5.01 0.28
N ALA A 190 -19.68 4.80 -0.74
CA ALA A 190 -20.10 4.53 -2.12
C ALA A 190 -20.22 3.02 -2.43
N ALA A 191 -20.25 2.14 -1.42
CA ALA A 191 -20.10 0.70 -1.59
C ALA A 191 -21.14 0.08 -2.55
N GLU A 192 -22.40 0.48 -2.47
CA GLU A 192 -23.45 -0.06 -3.35
C GLU A 192 -23.23 0.34 -4.80
N GLN A 193 -22.85 1.61 -5.04
CA GLN A 193 -22.58 2.13 -6.38
C GLN A 193 -21.36 1.44 -6.99
N ILE A 194 -20.29 1.35 -6.20
CA ILE A 194 -19.05 0.66 -6.60
C ILE A 194 -19.35 -0.82 -6.87
N ALA A 195 -20.07 -1.51 -5.98
CA ALA A 195 -20.44 -2.90 -6.14
C ALA A 195 -21.26 -3.14 -7.42
N LYS A 196 -22.26 -2.31 -7.69
CA LYS A 196 -23.06 -2.38 -8.92
C LYS A 196 -22.21 -2.15 -10.17
N LEU A 197 -21.34 -1.14 -10.13
CA LEU A 197 -20.44 -0.82 -11.24
C LEU A 197 -19.49 -1.98 -11.55
N LEU A 198 -18.88 -2.53 -10.51
CA LEU A 198 -17.87 -3.60 -10.60
C LEU A 198 -18.46 -4.95 -11.02
N THR A 199 -19.74 -5.23 -10.70
CA THR A 199 -20.35 -6.55 -10.98
C THR A 199 -21.17 -6.58 -12.27
N ARG A 200 -21.72 -5.46 -12.72
CA ARG A 200 -22.67 -5.42 -13.84
C ARG A 200 -22.05 -5.16 -15.21
N THR A 201 -20.89 -4.52 -15.27
CA THR A 201 -20.34 -4.01 -16.53
C THR A 201 -19.04 -4.71 -16.91
N LYS A 202 -19.07 -5.62 -17.86
CA LYS A 202 -17.88 -6.35 -18.37
C LYS A 202 -16.76 -5.41 -18.82
N TRP A 203 -17.11 -4.24 -19.39
CA TRP A 203 -16.11 -3.26 -19.78
C TRP A 203 -15.38 -2.67 -18.58
N VAL A 204 -16.10 -2.34 -17.50
CA VAL A 204 -15.48 -1.82 -16.25
C VAL A 204 -14.56 -2.86 -15.64
N GLN A 205 -15.00 -4.12 -15.59
CA GLN A 205 -14.13 -5.22 -15.10
C GLN A 205 -12.85 -5.33 -15.95
N ARG A 206 -12.98 -5.24 -17.28
CA ARG A 206 -11.83 -5.28 -18.19
C ARG A 206 -10.90 -4.08 -17.98
N ALA A 207 -11.45 -2.86 -17.91
CA ALA A 207 -10.69 -1.66 -17.66
C ALA A 207 -9.93 -1.72 -16.33
N LEU A 208 -10.57 -2.24 -15.28
CA LEU A 208 -9.92 -2.47 -13.99
C LEU A 208 -8.77 -3.48 -14.08
N ASN A 209 -8.96 -4.60 -14.75
CA ASN A 209 -7.92 -5.61 -14.94
C ASN A 209 -6.70 -5.04 -15.67
N TRP A 210 -6.91 -4.24 -16.71
CA TRP A 210 -5.84 -3.55 -17.42
C TRP A 210 -5.17 -2.47 -16.56
N SER A 211 -5.94 -1.75 -15.73
CA SER A 211 -5.39 -0.78 -14.77
C SER A 211 -4.50 -1.49 -13.73
N PHE A 212 -4.93 -2.64 -13.20
CA PHE A 212 -4.11 -3.48 -12.33
C PHE A 212 -2.79 -3.89 -13.00
N ALA A 213 -2.91 -4.43 -14.20
CA ALA A 213 -1.74 -4.86 -14.95
C ALA A 213 -0.77 -3.69 -15.18
N GLY A 214 -1.29 -2.51 -15.56
CA GLY A 214 -0.51 -1.29 -15.73
C GLY A 214 0.21 -0.87 -14.44
N VAL A 215 -0.50 -0.80 -13.31
CA VAL A 215 0.09 -0.43 -12.01
C VAL A 215 1.18 -1.41 -11.59
N PHE A 216 0.92 -2.71 -11.66
CA PHE A 216 1.91 -3.72 -11.26
C PHE A 216 3.13 -3.73 -12.19
N THR A 217 2.92 -3.55 -13.51
CA THR A 217 4.03 -3.44 -14.47
C THR A 217 4.87 -2.20 -14.21
N THR A 218 4.22 -1.06 -13.92
CA THR A 218 4.92 0.19 -13.57
C THR A 218 5.74 0.01 -12.29
N PHE A 219 5.18 -0.58 -11.24
CA PHE A 219 5.90 -0.85 -10.01
C PHE A 219 7.08 -1.81 -10.23
N ALA A 220 6.90 -2.88 -11.01
CA ALA A 220 7.99 -3.77 -11.38
C ALA A 220 9.09 -3.02 -12.14
N GLY A 221 8.72 -2.15 -13.09
CA GLY A 221 9.65 -1.31 -13.84
C GLY A 221 10.43 -0.35 -12.92
N VAL A 222 9.76 0.34 -12.00
CA VAL A 222 10.40 1.22 -11.01
C VAL A 222 11.40 0.44 -10.16
N ILE A 223 11.01 -0.75 -9.65
CA ILE A 223 11.89 -1.60 -8.84
C ILE A 223 13.15 -2.01 -9.63
N LEU A 224 13.00 -2.34 -10.90
CA LEU A 224 14.13 -2.79 -11.74
C LEU A 224 15.01 -1.64 -12.21
N THR A 225 14.44 -0.46 -12.53
CA THR A 225 15.18 0.69 -13.07
C THR A 225 15.82 1.57 -12.01
N ALA A 226 15.27 1.62 -10.79
CA ALA A 226 15.85 2.35 -9.66
C ALA A 226 17.28 1.88 -9.30
N GLN A 227 17.76 0.81 -9.91
CA GLN A 227 19.09 0.23 -9.71
C GLN A 227 20.10 0.57 -10.80
N ALA A 228 19.65 1.03 -11.94
CA ALA A 228 20.55 1.42 -13.04
C ALA A 228 21.23 2.78 -12.80
N ARG A 229 20.90 3.46 -11.71
CA ARG A 229 21.40 4.82 -11.43
C ARG A 229 22.44 4.91 -10.30
N HIS A 230 22.97 3.75 -9.81
CA HIS A 230 24.01 3.74 -8.76
C HIS A 230 25.12 2.77 -9.08
#